data_e340fce37c9d3c5e924f00beb520b7f9
#
_entry.id   e340fce37c9d3c5e924f00beb520b7f9
#
_cell.length_a   1.000
_cell.length_b   1.000
_cell.length_c   1.000
_cell.angle_alpha   90.00
_cell.angle_beta   90.00
_cell.angle_gamma   90.00
#
_symmetry.space_group_name_H-M   'P 1'
#
loop_
_entity.id
_entity.type
_entity.pdbx_description
1 polymer ?
#
loop_
_entity_poly.entity_id
_entity_poly.type
_entity_poly.pdbx_seq_one_letter_code
_entity_poly.pdbx_strand_id
1 'polypeptide(L)'
;MKTILKYILLLPALLLITSCEKDNYVEPEAGIFGQVYDHHGNPLQVSVGQGSMSIRIVERSYAQGDPDVVVTPQYLNLHQDGSFVNNKLFAGVYEANPHQGPFYEALDDDQTPYTEIVDLRDGKRSQINFTVTPFLTLEWVREPFISTDGKIYASFKFHRNKKAGYEMPDLNDCCIWISRTQYCGPEGDGNYTPATTKLTPDMEGKEILLSSKIAIKYANHYWIRIGARCNDKYQKYIFTDIKELDVKADQVY
;
A
#
# COMPACT_ATOMS: atom_id res chain seq x y z
N MET A 1 64.57 -3.08 27.49
CA MET A 1 63.58 -3.91 26.77
C MET A 1 62.13 -3.74 27.22
N LYS A 2 61.81 -3.74 28.50
CA LYS A 2 60.43 -3.61 28.98
C LYS A 2 59.72 -2.26 28.63
N THR A 3 60.46 -1.18 28.48
CA THR A 3 59.90 0.15 28.19
C THR A 3 59.55 0.32 26.70
N ILE A 4 60.35 -0.22 25.80
CA ILE A 4 60.12 -0.17 24.34
C ILE A 4 58.89 -1.00 23.96
N LEU A 5 58.67 -2.15 24.64
CA LEU A 5 57.54 -3.01 24.39
C LEU A 5 56.17 -2.34 24.75
N LYS A 6 56.16 -1.45 25.77
CA LYS A 6 54.97 -0.65 26.13
C LYS A 6 54.58 0.34 25.07
N TYR A 7 55.53 0.97 24.38
CA TYR A 7 55.24 1.93 23.32
C TYR A 7 54.82 1.25 22.02
N ILE A 8 55.32 0.05 21.72
CA ILE A 8 54.92 -0.76 20.55
C ILE A 8 53.46 -1.26 20.71
N LEU A 9 52.94 -1.48 21.92
CA LEU A 9 51.53 -1.86 22.16
C LEU A 9 50.56 -0.65 22.19
N LEU A 10 51.06 0.57 22.49
CA LEU A 10 50.23 1.78 22.49
C LEU A 10 49.98 2.36 21.09
N LEU A 11 50.89 2.11 20.16
CA LEU A 11 50.79 2.66 18.80
C LEU A 11 49.60 2.07 18.01
N PRO A 12 49.33 0.77 17.97
CA PRO A 12 48.16 0.21 17.30
C PRO A 12 46.84 0.54 18.01
N ALA A 13 46.85 0.77 19.32
CA ALA A 13 45.65 1.21 20.04
C ALA A 13 45.22 2.64 19.71
N LEU A 14 46.16 3.52 19.36
CA LEU A 14 45.89 4.89 18.92
C LEU A 14 45.34 4.95 17.49
N LEU A 15 45.68 3.98 16.63
CA LEU A 15 45.18 3.90 15.24
C LEU A 15 43.73 3.35 15.17
N LEU A 16 43.22 2.74 16.21
CA LEU A 16 41.85 2.19 16.23
C LEU A 16 40.78 3.24 16.58
N ILE A 17 41.16 4.41 17.08
CA ILE A 17 40.21 5.49 17.43
C ILE A 17 39.95 6.47 16.28
N THR A 18 40.64 6.38 15.15
CA THR A 18 40.41 7.23 13.97
C THR A 18 39.46 6.62 12.94
N SER A 19 38.85 5.46 13.23
CA SER A 19 38.01 4.71 12.30
C SER A 19 36.53 5.11 12.29
N CYS A 20 36.13 6.12 13.02
CA CYS A 20 34.82 6.75 12.88
C CYS A 20 34.99 8.14 12.26
N GLU A 21 35.30 8.21 10.96
CA GLU A 21 34.94 9.41 10.22
C GLU A 21 33.42 9.58 10.30
N LYS A 22 33.00 10.71 10.84
CA LYS A 22 31.61 11.12 10.80
C LYS A 22 31.20 11.12 9.33
N ASP A 23 30.20 10.34 8.99
CA ASP A 23 29.62 10.38 7.66
C ASP A 23 29.24 11.82 7.34
N ASN A 24 29.92 12.42 6.39
CA ASN A 24 29.75 13.83 6.01
C ASN A 24 28.59 14.03 5.00
N TYR A 25 27.78 12.99 4.77
CA TYR A 25 26.61 13.14 3.93
C TYR A 25 25.59 14.07 4.60
N VAL A 26 25.01 14.96 3.80
CA VAL A 26 23.88 15.78 4.22
C VAL A 26 22.76 14.86 4.62
N GLU A 27 22.19 15.05 5.83
CA GLU A 27 21.08 14.25 6.30
C GLU A 27 19.89 14.34 5.33
N PRO A 28 19.15 13.24 5.10
CA PRO A 28 17.96 13.26 4.26
C PRO A 28 16.83 14.00 4.98
N GLU A 29 16.60 15.25 4.59
CA GLU A 29 15.57 16.13 5.15
C GLU A 29 14.40 16.38 4.20
N ALA A 30 14.56 16.06 2.93
CA ALA A 30 13.50 16.17 1.94
C ALA A 30 12.42 15.10 2.14
N GLY A 31 11.25 15.29 1.54
CA GLY A 31 10.18 14.32 1.64
C GLY A 31 9.10 14.48 0.58
N ILE A 32 8.39 13.38 0.35
CA ILE A 32 7.22 13.31 -0.50
C ILE A 32 6.06 12.76 0.31
N PHE A 33 4.89 13.36 0.16
CA PHE A 33 3.65 12.87 0.73
C PHE A 33 2.49 13.11 -0.23
N GLY A 34 1.42 12.38 -0.09
CA GLY A 34 0.27 12.57 -0.95
C GLY A 34 -0.79 11.49 -0.83
N GLN A 35 -1.66 11.48 -1.82
CA GLN A 35 -2.84 10.64 -1.89
C GLN A 35 -3.01 10.08 -3.29
N VAL A 36 -3.39 8.81 -3.37
CA VAL A 36 -3.90 8.23 -4.61
C VAL A 36 -5.43 8.27 -4.57
N TYR A 37 -6.01 8.80 -5.62
CA TYR A 37 -7.46 8.89 -5.82
C TYR A 37 -7.92 7.96 -6.94
N ASP A 38 -9.16 7.53 -6.88
CA ASP A 38 -9.84 6.93 -8.02
C ASP A 38 -10.25 8.02 -9.04
N HIS A 39 -10.79 7.61 -10.18
CA HIS A 39 -11.25 8.52 -11.24
C HIS A 39 -12.53 9.31 -10.89
N HIS A 40 -13.15 9.05 -9.75
CA HIS A 40 -14.25 9.83 -9.18
C HIS A 40 -13.78 10.83 -8.12
N GLY A 41 -12.48 10.84 -7.78
CA GLY A 41 -11.89 11.70 -6.76
C GLY A 41 -11.98 11.15 -5.34
N ASN A 42 -12.36 9.89 -5.15
CA ASN A 42 -12.34 9.26 -3.83
C ASN A 42 -10.96 8.68 -3.51
N PRO A 43 -10.52 8.70 -2.23
CA PRO A 43 -9.31 8.01 -1.79
C PRO A 43 -9.31 6.53 -2.17
N LEU A 44 -8.26 6.07 -2.85
CA LEU A 44 -8.16 4.69 -3.32
C LEU A 44 -7.91 3.75 -2.13
N GLN A 45 -8.83 2.82 -1.89
CA GLN A 45 -8.72 1.86 -0.80
C GLN A 45 -7.89 0.65 -1.21
N VAL A 46 -6.75 0.43 -0.55
CA VAL A 46 -5.75 -0.59 -0.93
C VAL A 46 -5.28 -1.45 0.25
N SER A 47 -4.55 -2.51 -0.01
CA SER A 47 -3.79 -3.25 1.00
C SER A 47 -2.56 -2.47 1.44
N VAL A 48 -2.07 -2.79 2.65
CA VAL A 48 -0.79 -2.33 3.18
C VAL A 48 0.24 -3.46 3.19
N GLY A 49 1.51 -3.10 3.36
CA GLY A 49 2.59 -4.07 3.55
C GLY A 49 3.36 -4.43 2.29
N GLN A 50 4.34 -5.31 2.47
CA GLN A 50 5.23 -5.73 1.41
C GLN A 50 4.45 -6.47 0.31
N GLY A 51 4.71 -6.12 -0.94
CA GLY A 51 4.03 -6.71 -2.09
C GLY A 51 2.65 -6.11 -2.38
N SER A 52 2.16 -5.15 -1.60
CA SER A 52 0.99 -4.33 -1.94
C SER A 52 1.34 -3.27 -2.98
N MET A 53 0.34 -2.51 -3.43
CA MET A 53 0.55 -1.34 -4.26
C MET A 53 1.56 -0.38 -3.60
N SER A 54 2.38 0.28 -4.39
CA SER A 54 3.37 1.25 -3.92
C SER A 54 3.42 2.48 -4.81
N ILE A 55 4.07 3.54 -4.34
CA ILE A 55 4.55 4.62 -5.20
C ILE A 55 6.01 4.31 -5.51
N ARG A 56 6.31 4.10 -6.78
CA ARG A 56 7.67 3.96 -7.27
C ARG A 56 8.26 5.35 -7.41
N ILE A 57 9.45 5.57 -6.84
CA ILE A 57 10.21 6.81 -7.01
C ILE A 57 11.61 6.50 -7.50
N VAL A 58 12.13 7.35 -8.39
CA VAL A 58 13.49 7.25 -8.93
C VAL A 58 14.13 8.61 -8.83
N GLU A 59 15.24 8.71 -8.13
CA GLU A 59 16.02 9.94 -8.02
C GLU A 59 16.88 10.09 -9.28
N ARG A 60 16.57 11.06 -10.14
CA ARG A 60 17.21 11.24 -11.45
C ARG A 60 18.42 12.17 -11.44
N SER A 61 18.48 13.09 -10.48
CA SER A 61 19.59 14.05 -10.43
C SER A 61 20.90 13.44 -9.95
N TYR A 62 20.85 12.28 -9.27
CA TYR A 62 22.06 11.58 -8.83
C TYR A 62 23.00 11.19 -9.99
N ALA A 63 22.43 10.75 -11.09
CA ALA A 63 23.21 10.34 -12.27
C ALA A 63 23.82 11.52 -13.03
N GLN A 64 23.41 12.78 -12.76
CA GLN A 64 23.90 13.99 -13.42
C GLN A 64 23.88 13.91 -14.97
N GLY A 65 22.97 13.09 -15.52
CA GLY A 65 22.85 12.85 -16.95
C GLY A 65 23.76 11.75 -17.51
N ASP A 66 24.53 11.07 -16.67
CA ASP A 66 25.35 9.92 -17.08
C ASP A 66 24.45 8.67 -17.27
N PRO A 67 24.32 8.14 -18.51
CA PRO A 67 23.51 6.98 -18.79
C PRO A 67 24.06 5.66 -18.19
N ASP A 68 25.34 5.61 -17.85
CA ASP A 68 25.98 4.42 -17.28
C ASP A 68 25.76 4.30 -15.77
N VAL A 69 25.23 5.36 -15.13
CA VAL A 69 24.88 5.34 -13.70
C VAL A 69 23.52 4.70 -13.52
N VAL A 70 23.52 3.53 -12.90
CA VAL A 70 22.28 2.82 -12.55
C VAL A 70 21.63 3.45 -11.32
N VAL A 71 20.45 4.04 -11.51
CA VAL A 71 19.61 4.55 -10.40
C VAL A 71 18.58 3.52 -10.00
N THR A 72 18.67 3.05 -8.77
CA THR A 72 17.75 2.03 -8.25
C THR A 72 16.43 2.67 -7.77
N PRO A 73 15.27 2.19 -8.24
CA PRO A 73 13.99 2.66 -7.75
C PRO A 73 13.80 2.36 -6.26
N GLN A 74 13.11 3.26 -5.57
CA GLN A 74 12.57 3.03 -4.24
C GLN A 74 11.04 2.88 -4.33
N TYR A 75 10.44 2.16 -3.39
CA TYR A 75 9.01 1.88 -3.36
C TYR A 75 8.44 2.32 -2.03
N LEU A 76 7.55 3.31 -2.06
CA LEU A 76 6.88 3.82 -0.88
C LEU A 76 5.59 3.03 -0.67
N ASN A 77 5.44 2.43 0.50
CA ASN A 77 4.19 1.77 0.87
C ASN A 77 3.07 2.80 1.10
N LEU A 78 1.84 2.40 0.78
CA LEU A 78 0.66 3.19 1.05
C LEU A 78 0.02 2.76 2.37
N HIS A 79 -0.73 3.69 2.97
CA HIS A 79 -1.75 3.38 3.97
C HIS A 79 -2.99 2.78 3.31
N GLN A 80 -3.91 2.24 4.10
CA GLN A 80 -5.12 1.56 3.58
C GLN A 80 -6.04 2.50 2.78
N ASP A 81 -6.00 3.77 3.08
CA ASP A 81 -6.76 4.83 2.40
C ASP A 81 -6.04 5.40 1.16
N GLY A 82 -4.94 4.79 0.74
CA GLY A 82 -4.17 5.23 -0.42
C GLY A 82 -3.27 6.43 -0.17
N SER A 83 -3.15 6.92 1.07
CA SER A 83 -2.18 7.96 1.42
C SER A 83 -0.78 7.38 1.53
N PHE A 84 0.24 8.21 1.33
CA PHE A 84 1.64 7.83 1.47
C PHE A 84 2.50 8.99 1.97
N VAL A 85 3.60 8.67 2.64
CA VAL A 85 4.56 9.63 3.14
C VAL A 85 5.96 9.03 3.26
N ASN A 86 6.95 9.77 2.82
CA ASN A 86 8.35 9.54 3.15
C ASN A 86 9.00 10.89 3.48
N ASN A 87 9.49 11.05 4.71
CA ASN A 87 10.08 12.28 5.23
C ASN A 87 11.62 12.23 5.29
N LYS A 88 12.23 11.21 4.72
CA LYS A 88 13.67 10.96 4.78
C LYS A 88 14.19 10.61 3.39
N LEU A 89 14.08 11.60 2.49
CA LEU A 89 14.67 11.56 1.15
C LEU A 89 15.85 12.54 1.08
N PHE A 90 16.82 12.24 0.25
CA PHE A 90 17.86 13.19 -0.11
C PHE A 90 17.29 14.28 -1.01
N ALA A 91 17.89 15.47 -0.97
CA ALA A 91 17.57 16.53 -1.91
C ALA A 91 17.90 16.08 -3.34
N GLY A 92 16.95 16.21 -4.26
CA GLY A 92 17.12 15.72 -5.63
C GLY A 92 15.89 15.94 -6.49
N VAL A 93 15.93 15.44 -7.72
CA VAL A 93 14.79 15.42 -8.64
C VAL A 93 14.30 13.99 -8.80
N TYR A 94 13.05 13.77 -8.46
CA TYR A 94 12.45 12.45 -8.45
C TYR A 94 11.39 12.31 -9.55
N GLU A 95 11.38 11.17 -10.20
CA GLU A 95 10.22 10.66 -10.93
C GLU A 95 9.40 9.80 -10.02
N ALA A 96 8.08 10.00 -10.00
CA ALA A 96 7.17 9.26 -9.13
C ALA A 96 5.94 8.77 -9.90
N ASN A 97 5.52 7.53 -9.67
CA ASN A 97 4.29 6.98 -10.22
C ASN A 97 3.68 5.87 -9.36
N PRO A 98 2.34 5.71 -9.38
CA PRO A 98 1.67 4.55 -8.81
C PRO A 98 2.14 3.26 -9.48
N HIS A 99 2.43 2.22 -8.70
CA HIS A 99 3.06 1.01 -9.19
C HIS A 99 2.38 -0.24 -8.63
N GLN A 100 2.10 -1.20 -9.52
CA GLN A 100 1.55 -2.53 -9.21
C GLN A 100 0.23 -2.51 -8.43
N GLY A 101 -0.69 -1.63 -8.79
CA GLY A 101 -2.00 -1.53 -8.16
C GLY A 101 -3.14 -2.20 -8.94
N PRO A 102 -4.37 -2.21 -8.38
CA PRO A 102 -5.56 -2.78 -9.02
C PRO A 102 -6.20 -1.80 -10.02
N PHE A 103 -5.40 -1.23 -10.93
CA PHE A 103 -5.83 -0.17 -11.85
C PHE A 103 -5.13 -0.27 -13.21
N TYR A 104 -5.67 0.42 -14.21
CA TYR A 104 -5.01 0.59 -15.50
C TYR A 104 -3.82 1.54 -15.35
N GLU A 105 -2.63 1.05 -15.71
CA GLU A 105 -1.43 1.90 -15.72
C GLU A 105 -1.66 3.09 -16.68
N ALA A 106 -1.36 4.29 -16.22
CA ALA A 106 -1.28 5.45 -17.09
C ALA A 106 0.01 5.34 -17.91
N LEU A 107 -0.13 5.49 -19.23
CA LEU A 107 1.00 5.47 -20.17
C LEU A 107 1.15 6.87 -20.76
N ASP A 108 2.38 7.25 -21.05
CA ASP A 108 2.71 8.43 -21.84
C ASP A 108 2.58 8.15 -23.36
N ASP A 109 2.92 9.14 -24.19
CA ASP A 109 2.84 9.02 -25.64
C ASP A 109 3.78 7.93 -26.21
N ASP A 110 4.86 7.61 -25.50
CA ASP A 110 5.83 6.55 -25.86
C ASP A 110 5.43 5.17 -25.33
N GLN A 111 4.23 5.02 -24.78
CA GLN A 111 3.73 3.78 -24.15
C GLN A 111 4.57 3.32 -22.95
N THR A 112 5.29 4.23 -22.30
CA THR A 112 5.95 3.98 -21.03
C THR A 112 5.08 4.44 -19.85
N PRO A 113 5.25 3.89 -18.63
CA PRO A 113 4.47 4.34 -17.48
C PRO A 113 4.65 5.83 -17.22
N TYR A 114 3.53 6.58 -17.26
CA TYR A 114 3.53 8.01 -16.96
C TYR A 114 4.09 8.29 -15.57
N THR A 115 4.96 9.29 -15.47
CA THR A 115 5.60 9.69 -14.21
C THR A 115 5.44 11.18 -13.95
N GLU A 116 5.26 11.54 -12.69
CA GLU A 116 5.30 12.93 -12.23
C GLU A 116 6.72 13.30 -11.78
N ILE A 117 7.14 14.52 -12.12
CA ILE A 117 8.44 15.04 -11.70
C ILE A 117 8.29 15.85 -10.43
N VAL A 118 9.08 15.51 -9.42
CA VAL A 118 9.09 16.20 -8.12
C VAL A 118 10.48 16.74 -7.84
N ASP A 119 10.61 18.05 -7.77
CA ASP A 119 11.89 18.72 -7.45
C ASP A 119 11.99 18.96 -5.93
N LEU A 120 12.92 18.27 -5.30
CA LEU A 120 13.21 18.34 -3.86
C LEU A 120 14.61 18.91 -3.57
N ARG A 121 15.24 19.57 -4.54
CA ARG A 121 16.61 20.09 -4.38
C ARG A 121 16.74 21.18 -3.30
N ASP A 122 15.64 21.80 -2.92
CA ASP A 122 15.59 22.75 -1.82
C ASP A 122 15.50 22.10 -0.43
N GLY A 123 15.49 20.75 -0.36
CA GLY A 123 15.38 19.99 0.88
C GLY A 123 14.01 20.01 1.54
N LYS A 124 12.98 20.52 0.86
CA LYS A 124 11.62 20.63 1.42
C LYS A 124 10.79 19.37 1.18
N ARG A 125 9.62 19.36 1.81
CA ARG A 125 8.58 18.36 1.57
C ARG A 125 7.66 18.82 0.46
N SER A 126 7.36 17.94 -0.48
CA SER A 126 6.45 18.21 -1.58
C SER A 126 5.24 17.28 -1.54
N GLN A 127 4.06 17.86 -1.77
CA GLN A 127 2.84 17.09 -1.94
C GLN A 127 2.68 16.70 -3.42
N ILE A 128 2.35 15.43 -3.64
CA ILE A 128 2.04 14.91 -4.96
C ILE A 128 0.83 13.97 -4.85
N ASN A 129 -0.16 14.16 -5.70
CA ASN A 129 -1.36 13.31 -5.73
C ASN A 129 -1.46 12.63 -7.09
N PHE A 130 -1.98 11.41 -7.08
CA PHE A 130 -2.21 10.64 -8.30
C PHE A 130 -3.69 10.31 -8.45
N THR A 131 -4.15 10.28 -9.69
CA THR A 131 -5.49 9.78 -10.03
C THR A 131 -5.34 8.56 -10.92
N VAL A 132 -5.97 7.47 -10.53
CA VAL A 132 -5.96 6.21 -11.28
C VAL A 132 -7.37 5.75 -11.61
N THR A 133 -7.51 4.89 -12.62
CA THR A 133 -8.77 4.21 -12.91
C THR A 133 -8.66 2.78 -12.40
N PRO A 134 -9.21 2.43 -11.23
CA PRO A 134 -9.19 1.06 -10.74
C PRO A 134 -10.02 0.16 -11.64
N PHE A 135 -9.70 -1.14 -11.70
CA PHE A 135 -10.49 -2.10 -12.48
C PHE A 135 -11.92 -2.25 -11.95
N LEU A 136 -12.09 -2.16 -10.63
CA LEU A 136 -13.36 -2.30 -9.95
C LEU A 136 -13.63 -1.11 -9.04
N THR A 137 -14.91 -0.76 -8.90
CA THR A 137 -15.44 0.09 -7.83
C THR A 137 -16.30 -0.76 -6.93
N LEU A 138 -16.12 -0.67 -5.61
CA LEU A 138 -16.88 -1.40 -4.62
C LEU A 138 -17.74 -0.45 -3.79
N GLU A 139 -18.98 -0.84 -3.53
CA GLU A 139 -19.91 -0.06 -2.72
C GLU A 139 -20.55 -0.96 -1.66
N TRP A 140 -20.64 -0.49 -0.42
CA TRP A 140 -21.43 -1.13 0.60
C TRP A 140 -22.92 -1.12 0.23
N VAL A 141 -23.58 -2.28 0.37
CA VAL A 141 -25.05 -2.39 0.29
C VAL A 141 -25.63 -2.53 1.69
N ARG A 142 -25.01 -3.38 2.50
CA ARG A 142 -25.35 -3.53 3.91
C ARG A 142 -24.10 -3.47 4.76
N GLU A 143 -24.09 -2.56 5.72
CA GLU A 143 -22.99 -2.42 6.68
C GLU A 143 -22.83 -3.70 7.53
N PRO A 144 -21.62 -3.95 8.08
CA PRO A 144 -21.39 -5.12 8.91
C PRO A 144 -22.33 -5.19 10.11
N PHE A 145 -22.87 -6.37 10.35
CA PHE A 145 -23.70 -6.67 11.51
C PHE A 145 -23.46 -8.09 12.01
N ILE A 146 -23.72 -8.33 13.30
CA ILE A 146 -23.68 -9.68 13.86
C ILE A 146 -25.09 -10.30 13.78
N SER A 147 -25.16 -11.53 13.28
CA SER A 147 -26.41 -12.28 13.15
C SER A 147 -26.63 -13.23 14.33
N THR A 148 -27.82 -13.80 14.43
CA THR A 148 -28.22 -14.75 15.49
C THR A 148 -27.39 -16.05 15.50
N ASP A 149 -26.66 -16.36 14.43
CA ASP A 149 -25.70 -17.47 14.37
C ASP A 149 -24.29 -17.07 14.87
N GLY A 150 -24.16 -15.85 15.40
CA GLY A 150 -22.92 -15.31 15.93
C GLY A 150 -21.90 -14.89 14.87
N LYS A 151 -22.23 -14.96 13.57
CA LYS A 151 -21.34 -14.51 12.51
C LYS A 151 -21.54 -13.03 12.18
N ILE A 152 -20.45 -12.39 11.75
CA ILE A 152 -20.52 -11.07 11.12
C ILE A 152 -20.86 -11.26 9.65
N TYR A 153 -21.89 -10.56 9.20
CA TYR A 153 -22.31 -10.46 7.81
C TYR A 153 -22.18 -9.04 7.32
N ALA A 154 -21.90 -8.90 6.03
CA ALA A 154 -21.95 -7.64 5.32
C ALA A 154 -22.19 -7.89 3.83
N SER A 155 -22.73 -6.94 3.11
CA SER A 155 -22.91 -7.08 1.68
C SER A 155 -22.42 -5.86 0.92
N PHE A 156 -22.02 -6.12 -0.31
CA PHE A 156 -21.50 -5.12 -1.23
C PHE A 156 -22.00 -5.39 -2.65
N LYS A 157 -21.80 -4.44 -3.52
CA LYS A 157 -21.87 -4.60 -4.98
C LYS A 157 -20.58 -4.09 -5.60
N PHE A 158 -20.29 -4.54 -6.80
CA PHE A 158 -19.15 -4.06 -7.57
C PHE A 158 -19.57 -3.62 -8.97
N HIS A 159 -18.78 -2.72 -9.54
CA HIS A 159 -18.87 -2.31 -10.94
C HIS A 159 -17.49 -2.41 -11.60
N ARG A 160 -17.46 -2.82 -12.85
CA ARG A 160 -16.26 -2.86 -13.67
C ARG A 160 -16.04 -1.53 -14.37
N ASN A 161 -14.89 -0.92 -14.15
CA ASN A 161 -14.52 0.35 -14.74
C ASN A 161 -13.79 0.12 -16.07
N LYS A 162 -14.55 0.07 -17.16
CA LYS A 162 -13.95 -0.06 -18.51
C LYS A 162 -13.27 1.24 -18.90
N LYS A 163 -12.01 1.17 -19.36
CA LYS A 163 -11.24 2.30 -19.86
C LYS A 163 -11.00 2.14 -21.35
N ALA A 164 -11.33 3.18 -22.14
CA ALA A 164 -11.12 3.16 -23.58
C ALA A 164 -9.63 2.94 -23.93
N GLY A 165 -9.36 2.06 -24.89
CA GLY A 165 -8.00 1.71 -25.29
C GLY A 165 -7.30 0.67 -24.41
N TYR A 166 -7.97 0.18 -23.36
CA TYR A 166 -7.42 -0.85 -22.44
C TYR A 166 -8.32 -2.08 -22.42
N GLU A 167 -7.71 -3.25 -22.32
CA GLU A 167 -8.43 -4.49 -22.07
C GLU A 167 -8.81 -4.58 -20.59
N MET A 168 -10.08 -4.89 -20.32
CA MET A 168 -10.57 -5.13 -18.96
C MET A 168 -10.15 -6.52 -18.50
N PRO A 169 -9.38 -6.65 -17.40
CA PRO A 169 -9.01 -7.96 -16.86
C PRO A 169 -10.24 -8.78 -16.44
N ASP A 170 -10.13 -10.11 -16.54
CA ASP A 170 -11.14 -11.02 -16.01
C ASP A 170 -11.32 -10.84 -14.50
N LEU A 171 -12.55 -11.08 -14.02
CA LEU A 171 -12.84 -11.10 -12.60
C LEU A 171 -12.16 -12.30 -11.92
N ASN A 172 -11.66 -12.11 -10.71
CA ASN A 172 -11.09 -13.19 -9.93
C ASN A 172 -11.99 -13.51 -8.72
N ASP A 173 -11.77 -12.89 -7.61
CA ASP A 173 -12.46 -13.21 -6.37
C ASP A 173 -12.70 -11.98 -5.47
N CYS A 174 -13.53 -12.19 -4.44
CA CYS A 174 -13.74 -11.25 -3.35
C CYS A 174 -13.68 -11.96 -2.00
N CYS A 175 -13.47 -11.17 -0.94
CA CYS A 175 -13.44 -11.66 0.42
C CYS A 175 -13.86 -10.56 1.39
N ILE A 176 -14.41 -10.95 2.55
CA ILE A 176 -14.61 -10.09 3.71
C ILE A 176 -13.44 -10.31 4.68
N TRP A 177 -12.78 -9.23 5.09
CA TRP A 177 -11.75 -9.25 6.12
C TRP A 177 -12.32 -8.67 7.40
N ILE A 178 -12.03 -9.34 8.51
CA ILE A 178 -12.49 -8.98 9.85
C ILE A 178 -11.26 -9.01 10.76
N SER A 179 -10.89 -7.87 11.29
CA SER A 179 -9.69 -7.69 12.09
C SER A 179 -10.01 -7.12 13.47
N ARG A 180 -9.20 -7.47 14.46
CA ARG A 180 -9.22 -6.88 15.81
C ARG A 180 -8.31 -5.66 15.93
N THR A 181 -7.72 -5.23 14.83
CA THR A 181 -6.92 -4.02 14.71
C THR A 181 -7.38 -3.23 13.49
N GLN A 182 -7.04 -1.95 13.44
CA GLN A 182 -7.35 -1.09 12.29
C GLN A 182 -6.73 -1.58 10.97
N TYR A 183 -5.71 -2.43 11.02
CA TYR A 183 -5.11 -3.04 9.83
C TYR A 183 -5.97 -4.23 9.40
N CYS A 184 -6.83 -4.00 8.41
CA CYS A 184 -7.81 -4.95 7.93
C CYS A 184 -7.53 -5.29 6.45
N GLY A 185 -7.22 -6.56 6.17
CA GLY A 185 -6.88 -7.03 4.83
C GLY A 185 -6.12 -8.35 4.85
N PRO A 186 -5.56 -8.78 3.72
CA PRO A 186 -4.84 -10.05 3.60
C PRO A 186 -3.69 -10.21 4.59
N GLU A 187 -3.09 -9.12 5.02
CA GLU A 187 -1.99 -9.08 5.99
C GLU A 187 -2.46 -9.02 7.45
N GLY A 188 -3.77 -8.92 7.66
CA GLY A 188 -4.38 -8.78 8.99
C GLY A 188 -4.69 -10.10 9.70
N ASP A 189 -5.52 -10.00 10.74
CA ASP A 189 -5.98 -11.16 11.52
C ASP A 189 -6.92 -12.05 10.68
N GLY A 190 -6.42 -13.20 10.24
CA GLY A 190 -7.16 -14.15 9.39
C GLY A 190 -8.12 -15.08 10.12
N ASN A 191 -8.27 -14.98 11.46
CA ASN A 191 -9.05 -15.96 12.25
C ASN A 191 -10.51 -16.04 11.83
N TYR A 192 -11.11 -14.93 11.45
CA TYR A 192 -12.51 -14.83 11.04
C TYR A 192 -12.70 -14.71 9.52
N THR A 193 -11.61 -14.57 8.77
CA THR A 193 -11.64 -14.42 7.31
C THR A 193 -12.04 -15.75 6.66
N PRO A 194 -13.08 -15.79 5.81
CA PRO A 194 -13.50 -16.99 5.08
C PRO A 194 -12.57 -17.27 3.89
N ALA A 195 -12.82 -18.37 3.20
CA ALA A 195 -12.29 -18.56 1.85
C ALA A 195 -12.84 -17.49 0.89
N THR A 196 -12.07 -17.17 -0.15
CA THR A 196 -12.51 -16.22 -1.17
C THR A 196 -13.72 -16.76 -1.96
N THR A 197 -14.56 -15.84 -2.41
CA THR A 197 -15.71 -16.14 -3.28
C THR A 197 -15.37 -15.72 -4.71
N LYS A 198 -15.49 -16.63 -5.67
CA LYS A 198 -15.26 -16.32 -7.08
C LYS A 198 -16.28 -15.31 -7.58
N LEU A 199 -15.78 -14.28 -8.26
CA LEU A 199 -16.61 -13.28 -8.94
C LEU A 199 -16.90 -13.72 -10.39
N THR A 200 -18.12 -13.46 -10.83
CA THR A 200 -18.55 -13.69 -12.22
C THR A 200 -19.23 -12.46 -12.80
N PRO A 201 -19.22 -12.26 -14.12
CA PRO A 201 -19.80 -11.08 -14.75
C PRO A 201 -21.29 -10.84 -14.46
N ASP A 202 -22.05 -11.90 -14.23
CA ASP A 202 -23.48 -11.82 -13.92
C ASP A 202 -23.76 -11.31 -12.49
N MET A 203 -22.76 -11.26 -11.62
CA MET A 203 -22.84 -10.70 -10.26
C MET A 203 -22.66 -9.17 -10.25
N GLU A 204 -22.18 -8.56 -11.33
CA GLU A 204 -21.97 -7.11 -11.40
C GLU A 204 -23.27 -6.33 -11.12
N GLY A 205 -23.18 -5.33 -10.26
CA GLY A 205 -24.31 -4.50 -9.82
C GLY A 205 -25.31 -5.18 -8.89
N LYS A 206 -25.15 -6.47 -8.59
CA LYS A 206 -25.98 -7.20 -7.64
C LYS A 206 -25.42 -7.21 -6.24
N GLU A 207 -26.28 -7.35 -5.24
CA GLU A 207 -25.86 -7.53 -3.85
C GLU A 207 -25.19 -8.89 -3.66
N ILE A 208 -23.99 -8.88 -3.08
CA ILE A 208 -23.21 -10.05 -2.72
C ILE A 208 -23.07 -10.05 -1.20
N LEU A 209 -23.70 -11.03 -0.54
CA LEU A 209 -23.63 -11.19 0.91
C LEU A 209 -22.45 -12.09 1.27
N LEU A 210 -21.59 -11.60 2.16
CA LEU A 210 -20.45 -12.33 2.71
C LEU A 210 -20.59 -12.47 4.22
N SER A 211 -19.93 -13.47 4.80
CA SER A 211 -19.91 -13.68 6.25
C SER A 211 -18.55 -14.11 6.76
N SER A 212 -18.33 -13.94 8.06
CA SER A 212 -17.18 -14.51 8.75
C SER A 212 -17.16 -16.04 8.60
N LYS A 213 -15.95 -16.62 8.64
CA LYS A 213 -15.71 -18.07 8.56
C LYS A 213 -16.41 -18.83 9.68
N ILE A 214 -16.37 -18.29 10.89
CA ILE A 214 -16.94 -18.86 12.12
C ILE A 214 -17.68 -17.77 12.90
N ALA A 215 -18.48 -18.19 13.89
CA ALA A 215 -19.06 -17.28 14.87
C ALA A 215 -17.98 -16.51 15.64
N ILE A 216 -18.28 -15.28 16.03
CA ILE A 216 -17.37 -14.43 16.80
C ILE A 216 -17.30 -14.93 18.24
N LYS A 217 -16.09 -15.16 18.71
CA LYS A 217 -15.83 -15.76 20.03
C LYS A 217 -15.57 -14.74 21.14
N TYR A 218 -15.27 -13.50 20.79
CA TYR A 218 -14.85 -12.50 21.75
C TYR A 218 -15.58 -11.18 21.54
N ALA A 219 -16.13 -10.64 22.62
CA ALA A 219 -16.61 -9.27 22.65
C ALA A 219 -15.42 -8.33 22.41
N ASN A 220 -15.47 -7.55 21.36
CA ASN A 220 -14.40 -6.65 20.98
C ASN A 220 -14.90 -5.64 19.95
N HIS A 221 -14.07 -4.65 19.69
CA HIS A 221 -14.18 -3.78 18.54
C HIS A 221 -13.53 -4.46 17.32
N TYR A 222 -14.25 -4.49 16.21
CA TYR A 222 -13.78 -5.11 14.95
C TYR A 222 -13.78 -4.09 13.83
N TRP A 223 -12.74 -4.18 12.99
CA TRP A 223 -12.61 -3.45 11.72
C TRP A 223 -12.91 -4.41 10.58
N ILE A 224 -13.81 -4.00 9.69
CA ILE A 224 -14.31 -4.86 8.62
C ILE A 224 -14.24 -4.12 7.30
N ARG A 225 -13.75 -4.78 6.27
CA ARG A 225 -13.87 -4.33 4.89
C ARG A 225 -13.99 -5.51 3.92
N ILE A 226 -14.49 -5.22 2.72
CA ILE A 226 -14.59 -6.19 1.64
C ILE A 226 -13.62 -5.77 0.56
N GLY A 227 -12.89 -6.74 0.00
CA GLY A 227 -12.04 -6.51 -1.15
C GLY A 227 -12.42 -7.43 -2.30
N ALA A 228 -12.13 -6.97 -3.51
CA ALA A 228 -12.28 -7.72 -4.74
C ALA A 228 -11.09 -7.48 -5.65
N ARG A 229 -10.79 -8.44 -6.52
CA ARG A 229 -9.68 -8.31 -7.47
C ARG A 229 -10.01 -8.93 -8.82
N CYS A 230 -9.27 -8.47 -9.81
CA CYS A 230 -9.24 -9.07 -11.14
C CYS A 230 -8.05 -10.03 -11.30
N ASN A 231 -8.08 -10.81 -12.36
CA ASN A 231 -6.99 -11.69 -12.77
C ASN A 231 -6.02 -10.96 -13.72
N ASP A 232 -5.56 -9.78 -13.25
CA ASP A 232 -4.53 -9.00 -13.91
C ASP A 232 -3.13 -9.49 -13.51
N LYS A 233 -2.09 -8.88 -14.08
CA LYS A 233 -0.68 -9.22 -13.82
C LYS A 233 -0.31 -9.21 -12.33
N TYR A 234 -0.91 -8.31 -11.54
CA TYR A 234 -0.52 -8.08 -10.15
C TYR A 234 -1.51 -8.66 -9.14
N GLN A 235 -2.75 -8.93 -9.54
CA GLN A 235 -3.82 -9.51 -8.73
C GLN A 235 -4.03 -8.82 -7.38
N LYS A 236 -3.94 -7.48 -7.37
CA LYS A 236 -4.13 -6.70 -6.14
C LYS A 236 -5.61 -6.47 -5.86
N TYR A 237 -5.96 -6.48 -4.58
CA TYR A 237 -7.30 -6.14 -4.14
C TYR A 237 -7.53 -4.63 -4.16
N ILE A 238 -8.71 -4.23 -4.63
CA ILE A 238 -9.36 -2.97 -4.30
C ILE A 238 -10.35 -3.23 -3.17
N PHE A 239 -10.56 -2.25 -2.29
CA PHE A 239 -11.40 -2.46 -1.10
C PHE A 239 -12.52 -1.43 -1.00
N THR A 240 -13.53 -1.75 -0.17
CA THR A 240 -14.42 -0.76 0.43
C THR A 240 -13.66 0.05 1.49
N ASP A 241 -14.21 1.19 1.89
CA ASP A 241 -13.81 1.83 3.14
C ASP A 241 -13.99 0.85 4.33
N ILE A 242 -13.21 1.09 5.40
CA ILE A 242 -13.30 0.28 6.61
C ILE A 242 -14.55 0.68 7.39
N LYS A 243 -15.30 -0.31 7.84
CA LYS A 243 -16.39 -0.15 8.81
C LYS A 243 -16.02 -0.76 10.14
N GLU A 244 -16.54 -0.20 11.20
CA GLU A 244 -16.28 -0.61 12.57
C GLU A 244 -17.54 -1.23 13.18
N LEU A 245 -17.36 -2.27 13.98
CA LEU A 245 -18.45 -2.97 14.66
C LEU A 245 -18.06 -3.35 16.07
N ASP A 246 -18.80 -2.87 17.05
CA ASP A 246 -18.70 -3.29 18.44
C ASP A 246 -19.53 -4.55 18.67
N VAL A 247 -18.87 -5.66 18.99
CA VAL A 247 -19.53 -6.92 19.37
C VAL A 247 -19.52 -7.03 20.89
N LYS A 248 -20.73 -7.13 21.47
CA LYS A 248 -20.95 -7.18 22.91
C LYS A 248 -20.89 -8.63 23.45
N ALA A 249 -20.74 -8.78 24.77
CA ALA A 249 -20.60 -10.07 25.41
C ALA A 249 -21.82 -11.00 25.25
N ASP A 250 -23.03 -10.45 25.10
CA ASP A 250 -24.26 -11.20 24.85
C ASP A 250 -24.44 -11.63 23.37
N GLN A 251 -23.54 -11.24 22.49
CA GLN A 251 -23.53 -11.54 21.05
C GLN A 251 -22.48 -12.58 20.63
N VAL A 252 -21.63 -13.05 21.58
CA VAL A 252 -20.56 -14.02 21.28
C VAL A 252 -21.00 -15.46 21.59
N TYR A 253 -20.36 -16.42 20.86
CA TYR A 253 -20.71 -17.87 20.91
C TYR A 253 -19.50 -18.74 21.21
#